data_e969212aa77bbbcfad288c9d7c1c0f5e
#
_entry.id   e969212aa77bbbcfad288c9d7c1c0f5e
#
_cell.length_a   1.000
_cell.length_b   1.000
_cell.length_c   1.000
_cell.angle_alpha   90.00
_cell.angle_beta   90.00
_cell.angle_gamma   90.00
#
_symmetry.space_group_name_H-M   'P 1'
#
loop_
_entity.id
_entity.type
_entity.pdbx_description
1 polymer ?
#
loop_
_entity_poly.entity_id
_entity_poly.type
_entity_poly.pdbx_seq_one_letter_code
_entity_poly.pdbx_strand_id
1 'polypeptide(L)'
;VPVTNVPNNERINRLSELFNKEFSEEASFFVRVPGRVNIIGEHIDYCGYPVLPMALEQDILVAARLIKEPEIYLRNVDEKYNSFNVKLKSYKEIDIKPDAKGKPFWYNYFLCGIKGALEYLNDDIVNGLQILVDGNIPPASGLSSSSALVSAACLCFLFAQDTNLNKTEIASLCASSERYIGTQGGGMDQAIAFLAEKYSAQYITWQPLRATAVALPEDATFVVAHSLAEANKAATNDFNRRVIECRLAAKILGVLTGASTDKKIITLSQLQKTLGIKLEDMIKLVLEHLPKNIYNKHEISNILNVTETEMDELFLTENTKHLNEFKLQQRALHVYEEAMRVEEFRKICTKSPLNGNTHMSNGTNGVSASTNGHSDSDDTLDILGKLMFNSHDNLDRLVDLSKKMNVYSRLTGAGWGGCIVALCPKNK
;
A
#
# COMPACT_ATOMS: atom_id res chain seq x y z
N VAL A 1 -9.71 -16.72 -3.74
CA VAL A 1 -9.01 -16.72 -2.45
C VAL A 1 -9.28 -18.07 -1.77
N PRO A 2 -8.26 -18.74 -1.17
CA PRO A 2 -8.47 -20.05 -0.57
C PRO A 2 -9.39 -19.97 0.66
N VAL A 3 -10.28 -20.94 0.77
CA VAL A 3 -11.11 -21.19 1.96
C VAL A 3 -10.49 -22.36 2.72
N THR A 4 -10.31 -22.21 4.03
CA THR A 4 -9.72 -23.22 4.92
C THR A 4 -10.61 -23.45 6.12
N ASN A 5 -10.39 -24.55 6.85
CA ASN A 5 -11.03 -24.76 8.13
C ASN A 5 -10.60 -23.65 9.11
N VAL A 6 -11.55 -23.22 9.95
CA VAL A 6 -11.30 -22.19 10.96
C VAL A 6 -10.31 -22.74 11.99
N PRO A 7 -9.14 -22.09 12.17
CA PRO A 7 -8.17 -22.55 13.16
C PRO A 7 -8.71 -22.33 14.59
N ASN A 8 -8.47 -23.30 15.45
CA ASN A 8 -8.78 -23.17 16.87
C ASN A 8 -7.69 -22.31 17.55
N ASN A 9 -7.97 -21.05 17.77
CA ASN A 9 -7.11 -20.14 18.53
C ASN A 9 -7.94 -19.19 19.40
N GLU A 10 -7.32 -18.68 20.45
CA GLU A 10 -7.96 -17.84 21.47
C GLU A 10 -8.70 -16.62 20.88
N ARG A 11 -8.11 -15.94 19.91
CA ARG A 11 -8.70 -14.74 19.32
C ARG A 11 -9.96 -15.06 18.51
N ILE A 12 -9.98 -16.14 17.75
CA ILE A 12 -11.15 -16.56 16.98
C ILE A 12 -12.25 -17.03 17.92
N ASN A 13 -11.92 -17.81 18.96
CA ASN A 13 -12.89 -18.28 19.94
C ASN A 13 -13.56 -17.09 20.66
N ARG A 14 -12.75 -16.13 21.13
CA ARG A 14 -13.25 -14.89 21.73
C ARG A 14 -14.14 -14.11 20.76
N LEU A 15 -13.75 -13.97 19.49
CA LEU A 15 -14.57 -13.25 18.49
C LEU A 15 -15.88 -13.96 18.22
N SER A 16 -15.91 -15.31 18.22
CA SER A 16 -17.14 -16.11 18.09
C SER A 16 -18.08 -15.89 19.26
N GLU A 17 -17.56 -15.88 20.50
CA GLU A 17 -18.36 -15.61 21.71
C GLU A 17 -18.95 -14.19 21.70
N LEU A 18 -18.15 -13.18 21.31
CA LEU A 18 -18.61 -11.79 21.20
C LEU A 18 -19.66 -11.64 20.09
N PHE A 19 -19.48 -12.34 18.96
CA PHE A 19 -20.46 -12.35 17.88
C PHE A 19 -21.81 -12.93 18.35
N ASN A 20 -21.77 -14.07 19.04
CA ASN A 20 -22.98 -14.69 19.60
C ASN A 20 -23.66 -13.77 20.63
N LYS A 21 -22.89 -13.10 21.48
CA LYS A 21 -23.41 -12.13 22.45
C LYS A 21 -24.10 -10.94 21.76
N GLU A 22 -23.55 -10.42 20.67
CA GLU A 22 -24.07 -9.26 19.95
C GLU A 22 -25.32 -9.58 19.12
N PHE A 23 -25.30 -10.71 18.42
CA PHE A 23 -26.36 -11.05 17.46
C PHE A 23 -27.28 -12.18 17.90
N SER A 24 -27.02 -12.83 19.03
CA SER A 24 -27.72 -14.04 19.51
C SER A 24 -27.71 -15.20 18.51
N GLU A 25 -26.66 -15.28 17.69
CA GLU A 25 -26.47 -16.20 16.58
C GLU A 25 -24.98 -16.53 16.43
N GLU A 26 -24.66 -17.66 15.77
CA GLU A 26 -23.26 -18.04 15.52
C GLU A 26 -22.75 -17.45 14.19
N ALA A 27 -21.48 -17.08 14.16
CA ALA A 27 -20.82 -16.69 12.91
C ALA A 27 -20.75 -17.88 11.94
N SER A 28 -21.07 -17.62 10.67
CA SER A 28 -21.04 -18.65 9.62
C SER A 28 -19.65 -18.81 9.02
N PHE A 29 -18.85 -17.75 8.99
CA PHE A 29 -17.49 -17.73 8.44
C PHE A 29 -16.66 -16.58 9.01
N PHE A 30 -15.35 -16.67 8.77
CA PHE A 30 -14.38 -15.63 9.16
C PHE A 30 -13.59 -15.19 7.95
N VAL A 31 -13.23 -13.89 7.94
CA VAL A 31 -12.31 -13.30 6.96
C VAL A 31 -11.14 -12.69 7.68
N ARG A 32 -9.93 -12.93 7.19
CA ARG A 32 -8.70 -12.37 7.73
C ARG A 32 -7.90 -11.65 6.65
N VAL A 33 -7.55 -10.39 6.88
CA VAL A 33 -6.74 -9.59 5.95
C VAL A 33 -5.62 -8.90 6.72
N PRO A 34 -4.33 -9.16 6.38
CA PRO A 34 -3.20 -8.60 7.10
C PRO A 34 -2.98 -7.12 6.77
N GLY A 35 -2.35 -6.41 7.72
CA GLY A 35 -1.65 -5.16 7.44
C GLY A 35 -0.34 -5.40 6.69
N ARG A 36 0.38 -4.31 6.39
CA ARG A 36 1.68 -4.38 5.70
C ARG A 36 2.66 -3.36 6.22
N VAL A 37 3.94 -3.68 6.09
CA VAL A 37 5.03 -2.72 6.09
C VAL A 37 5.62 -2.65 4.69
N ASN A 38 5.96 -1.46 4.22
CA ASN A 38 6.73 -1.32 2.99
C ASN A 38 8.20 -1.17 3.35
N ILE A 39 9.05 -2.06 2.85
CA ILE A 39 10.50 -2.04 3.12
C ILE A 39 11.14 -0.90 2.35
N ILE A 40 10.81 -0.78 1.05
CA ILE A 40 11.31 0.27 0.15
C ILE A 40 10.35 0.45 -1.04
N GLY A 41 10.29 1.65 -1.61
CA GLY A 41 9.38 1.98 -2.73
C GLY A 41 8.19 2.83 -2.30
N GLU A 42 8.40 3.81 -1.42
CA GLU A 42 7.33 4.71 -0.98
C GLU A 42 6.94 5.71 -2.06
N HIS A 43 5.63 5.91 -2.21
CA HIS A 43 5.06 6.90 -3.13
C HIS A 43 5.38 6.68 -4.61
N ILE A 44 5.59 5.43 -5.04
CA ILE A 44 5.88 5.11 -6.45
C ILE A 44 4.90 4.09 -7.07
N ASP A 45 4.07 3.42 -6.27
CA ASP A 45 3.07 2.44 -6.73
C ASP A 45 2.04 3.08 -7.67
N TYR A 46 1.50 4.25 -7.30
CA TYR A 46 0.56 5.00 -8.14
C TYR A 46 1.21 5.66 -9.38
N CYS A 47 2.54 5.65 -9.45
CA CYS A 47 3.32 6.04 -10.62
C CYS A 47 3.64 4.85 -11.55
N GLY A 48 3.25 3.62 -11.15
CA GLY A 48 3.43 2.40 -11.92
C GLY A 48 4.81 1.76 -11.77
N TYR A 49 5.59 2.14 -10.75
CA TYR A 49 6.87 1.53 -10.42
C TYR A 49 6.73 0.41 -9.40
N PRO A 50 7.63 -0.59 -9.45
CA PRO A 50 7.64 -1.69 -8.50
C PRO A 50 7.89 -1.23 -7.07
N VAL A 51 7.33 -1.98 -6.11
CA VAL A 51 7.47 -1.76 -4.66
C VAL A 51 7.85 -3.06 -3.98
N LEU A 52 8.38 -2.98 -2.75
CA LEU A 52 8.85 -4.15 -2.00
C LEU A 52 8.24 -4.19 -0.58
N PRO A 53 6.94 -4.43 -0.45
CA PRO A 53 6.28 -4.61 0.84
C PRO A 53 6.35 -6.04 1.35
N MET A 54 6.00 -6.21 2.64
CA MET A 54 5.70 -7.50 3.25
C MET A 54 4.47 -7.39 4.14
N ALA A 55 3.70 -8.50 4.25
CA ALA A 55 2.56 -8.58 5.14
C ALA A 55 3.02 -8.69 6.60
N LEU A 56 2.21 -8.15 7.50
CA LEU A 56 2.38 -8.24 8.94
C LEU A 56 1.55 -9.38 9.53
N GLU A 57 1.87 -9.73 10.76
CA GLU A 57 1.05 -10.62 11.57
C GLU A 57 -0.26 -9.94 12.00
N GLN A 58 -0.20 -8.63 12.27
CA GLN A 58 -1.35 -7.80 12.59
C GLN A 58 -2.32 -7.74 11.40
N ASP A 59 -3.61 -7.84 11.70
CA ASP A 59 -4.66 -7.99 10.70
C ASP A 59 -5.99 -7.36 11.11
N ILE A 60 -6.91 -7.37 10.16
CA ILE A 60 -8.35 -7.22 10.37
C ILE A 60 -8.96 -8.63 10.30
N LEU A 61 -9.59 -9.04 11.39
CA LEU A 61 -10.37 -10.26 11.50
C LEU A 61 -11.86 -9.90 11.53
N VAL A 62 -12.67 -10.57 10.71
CA VAL A 62 -14.10 -10.36 10.60
C VAL A 62 -14.81 -11.67 10.87
N ALA A 63 -15.75 -11.68 11.81
CA ALA A 63 -16.74 -12.74 11.95
C ALA A 63 -18.03 -12.30 11.24
N ALA A 64 -18.61 -13.16 10.44
CA ALA A 64 -19.78 -12.83 9.64
C ALA A 64 -20.81 -13.97 9.59
N ARG A 65 -22.08 -13.57 9.43
CA ARG A 65 -23.23 -14.46 9.24
C ARG A 65 -24.08 -13.93 8.10
N LEU A 66 -24.53 -14.84 7.24
CA LEU A 66 -25.46 -14.57 6.17
C LEU A 66 -26.89 -14.36 6.74
N ILE A 67 -27.58 -13.35 6.23
CA ILE A 67 -29.00 -13.10 6.49
C ILE A 67 -29.74 -12.91 5.17
N LYS A 68 -31.03 -13.18 5.17
CA LYS A 68 -31.88 -13.08 3.96
C LYS A 68 -32.22 -11.64 3.59
N GLU A 69 -32.32 -10.77 4.59
CA GLU A 69 -32.60 -9.35 4.40
C GLU A 69 -31.38 -8.70 3.74
N PRO A 70 -31.54 -7.90 2.65
CA PRO A 70 -30.43 -7.21 2.01
C PRO A 70 -29.97 -6.00 2.86
N GLU A 71 -29.36 -6.28 4.01
CA GLU A 71 -28.94 -5.30 4.98
C GLU A 71 -27.59 -5.72 5.61
N ILE A 72 -26.75 -4.75 5.91
CA ILE A 72 -25.49 -4.93 6.66
C ILE A 72 -25.66 -4.40 8.07
N TYR A 73 -25.47 -5.26 9.05
CA TYR A 73 -25.31 -4.91 10.46
C TYR A 73 -23.83 -4.95 10.81
N LEU A 74 -23.20 -3.78 10.96
CA LEU A 74 -21.78 -3.66 11.16
C LEU A 74 -21.46 -3.26 12.60
N ARG A 75 -20.63 -4.06 13.27
CA ARG A 75 -20.19 -3.89 14.67
C ARG A 75 -18.68 -3.98 14.75
N ASN A 76 -18.13 -3.44 15.82
CA ASN A 76 -16.71 -3.53 16.14
C ASN A 76 -16.53 -4.01 17.59
N VAL A 77 -15.50 -4.82 17.83
CA VAL A 77 -15.16 -5.30 19.19
C VAL A 77 -14.72 -4.14 20.09
N ASP A 78 -14.08 -3.13 19.54
CA ASP A 78 -13.67 -1.92 20.26
C ASP A 78 -14.84 -0.92 20.32
N GLU A 79 -15.38 -0.70 21.51
CA GLU A 79 -16.56 0.14 21.77
C GLU A 79 -16.39 1.63 21.37
N LYS A 80 -15.14 2.08 21.15
CA LYS A 80 -14.90 3.44 20.62
C LYS A 80 -15.41 3.63 19.19
N TYR A 81 -15.67 2.54 18.47
CA TYR A 81 -16.17 2.55 17.10
C TYR A 81 -17.69 2.32 17.07
N ASN A 82 -18.40 3.33 16.63
CA ASN A 82 -19.86 3.29 16.55
C ASN A 82 -20.37 2.16 15.65
N SER A 83 -21.47 1.52 16.07
CA SER A 83 -22.24 0.60 15.26
C SER A 83 -22.85 1.28 14.04
N PHE A 84 -23.00 0.56 12.93
CA PHE A 84 -23.60 1.08 11.71
C PHE A 84 -24.45 0.02 11.01
N ASN A 85 -25.57 0.44 10.43
CA ASN A 85 -26.42 -0.42 9.63
C ASN A 85 -26.74 0.27 8.31
N VAL A 86 -26.81 -0.50 7.23
CA VAL A 86 -27.17 0.00 5.90
C VAL A 86 -27.98 -1.02 5.13
N LYS A 87 -29.08 -0.58 4.49
CA LYS A 87 -29.85 -1.37 3.54
C LYS A 87 -29.15 -1.38 2.19
N LEU A 88 -29.03 -2.55 1.60
CA LEU A 88 -28.39 -2.74 0.32
C LEU A 88 -29.47 -2.67 -0.78
N LYS A 89 -29.37 -1.68 -1.67
CA LYS A 89 -30.24 -1.55 -2.84
C LYS A 89 -29.40 -1.39 -4.11
N SER A 90 -28.45 -0.48 -4.09
CA SER A 90 -27.53 -0.23 -5.18
C SER A 90 -26.23 0.35 -4.65
N TYR A 91 -25.09 0.07 -5.32
CA TYR A 91 -23.81 0.68 -4.98
C TYR A 91 -23.85 2.23 -5.03
N LYS A 92 -24.71 2.80 -5.90
CA LYS A 92 -24.91 4.25 -6.03
C LYS A 92 -25.54 4.88 -4.79
N GLU A 93 -26.34 4.11 -4.05
CA GLU A 93 -27.02 4.57 -2.83
C GLU A 93 -26.13 4.44 -1.58
N ILE A 94 -25.00 3.72 -1.66
CA ILE A 94 -24.05 3.66 -0.55
C ILE A 94 -23.29 4.97 -0.48
N ASP A 95 -23.61 5.72 0.56
CA ASP A 95 -23.05 7.05 0.82
C ASP A 95 -21.83 6.95 1.73
N ILE A 96 -20.69 7.49 1.26
CA ILE A 96 -19.42 7.49 1.98
C ILE A 96 -19.09 8.95 2.33
N LYS A 97 -19.73 9.45 3.41
CA LYS A 97 -19.55 10.82 3.86
C LYS A 97 -18.68 10.88 5.12
N PRO A 98 -17.67 11.75 5.13
CA PRO A 98 -16.93 12.04 6.35
C PRO A 98 -17.80 12.83 7.36
N ASP A 99 -17.27 13.01 8.57
CA ASP A 99 -17.87 13.90 9.55
C ASP A 99 -17.80 15.39 9.13
N ALA A 100 -18.38 16.27 9.95
CA ALA A 100 -18.39 17.71 9.69
C ALA A 100 -17.00 18.36 9.62
N LYS A 101 -15.95 17.66 10.07
CA LYS A 101 -14.54 18.10 10.01
C LYS A 101 -13.76 17.46 8.84
N GLY A 102 -14.45 16.69 7.99
CA GLY A 102 -13.83 15.99 6.87
C GLY A 102 -13.11 14.68 7.24
N LYS A 103 -13.24 14.21 8.50
CA LYS A 103 -12.61 12.95 8.93
C LYS A 103 -13.55 11.78 8.64
N PRO A 104 -13.09 10.75 7.90
CA PRO A 104 -13.90 9.56 7.66
C PRO A 104 -14.19 8.80 8.95
N PHE A 105 -15.41 8.28 9.05
CA PHE A 105 -15.75 7.30 10.06
C PHE A 105 -15.09 5.95 9.73
N TRP A 106 -14.84 5.10 10.73
CA TRP A 106 -14.23 3.80 10.52
C TRP A 106 -15.03 2.91 9.56
N TYR A 107 -16.35 2.94 9.66
CA TYR A 107 -17.25 2.17 8.81
C TYR A 107 -17.27 2.66 7.35
N ASN A 108 -16.85 3.89 7.06
CA ASN A 108 -16.74 4.37 5.68
C ASN A 108 -15.73 3.56 4.88
N TYR A 109 -14.63 3.13 5.49
CA TYR A 109 -13.68 2.23 4.84
C TYR A 109 -14.30 0.86 4.56
N PHE A 110 -15.08 0.32 5.50
CA PHE A 110 -15.82 -0.92 5.28
C PHE A 110 -16.83 -0.77 4.12
N LEU A 111 -17.58 0.34 4.10
CA LEU A 111 -18.52 0.66 3.03
C LEU A 111 -17.85 0.83 1.66
N CYS A 112 -16.61 1.29 1.58
CA CYS A 112 -15.86 1.31 0.32
C CYS A 112 -15.72 -0.09 -0.28
N GLY A 113 -15.39 -1.08 0.53
CA GLY A 113 -15.28 -2.48 0.10
C GLY A 113 -16.62 -3.06 -0.36
N ILE A 114 -17.69 -2.81 0.41
CA ILE A 114 -19.07 -3.23 0.04
C ILE A 114 -19.50 -2.56 -1.27
N LYS A 115 -19.29 -1.24 -1.39
CA LYS A 115 -19.67 -0.47 -2.59
C LYS A 115 -18.97 -0.98 -3.85
N GLY A 116 -17.66 -1.21 -3.77
CA GLY A 116 -16.92 -1.76 -4.91
C GLY A 116 -17.32 -3.19 -5.28
N ALA A 117 -17.63 -4.02 -4.28
CA ALA A 117 -18.13 -5.37 -4.53
C ALA A 117 -19.52 -5.35 -5.17
N LEU A 118 -20.44 -4.49 -4.72
CA LEU A 118 -21.76 -4.29 -5.33
C LEU A 118 -21.66 -3.79 -6.78
N GLU A 119 -20.80 -2.81 -7.03
CA GLU A 119 -20.55 -2.33 -8.40
C GLU A 119 -20.05 -3.46 -9.30
N TYR A 120 -19.12 -4.28 -8.81
CA TYR A 120 -18.62 -5.45 -9.54
C TYR A 120 -19.73 -6.48 -9.86
N LEU A 121 -20.64 -6.70 -8.89
CA LEU A 121 -21.78 -7.60 -9.03
C LEU A 121 -22.96 -6.99 -9.81
N ASN A 122 -22.87 -5.74 -10.29
CA ASN A 122 -23.98 -5.01 -10.92
C ASN A 122 -25.24 -4.97 -10.06
N ASP A 123 -25.05 -4.77 -8.73
CA ASP A 123 -26.12 -4.73 -7.72
C ASP A 123 -26.91 -6.07 -7.56
N ASP A 124 -26.35 -7.19 -8.02
CA ASP A 124 -26.94 -8.52 -7.75
C ASP A 124 -26.67 -8.94 -6.31
N ILE A 125 -27.71 -8.87 -5.48
CA ILE A 125 -27.64 -9.08 -4.03
C ILE A 125 -28.48 -10.30 -3.67
N VAL A 126 -27.84 -11.35 -3.17
CA VAL A 126 -28.51 -12.55 -2.67
C VAL A 126 -28.70 -12.53 -1.16
N ASN A 127 -27.67 -12.08 -0.43
CA ASN A 127 -27.62 -12.12 1.02
C ASN A 127 -27.18 -10.77 1.61
N GLY A 128 -27.75 -10.43 2.78
CA GLY A 128 -27.19 -9.45 3.69
C GLY A 128 -26.25 -10.10 4.71
N LEU A 129 -25.71 -9.32 5.62
CA LEU A 129 -24.68 -9.75 6.57
C LEU A 129 -24.83 -9.12 7.96
N GLN A 130 -24.68 -9.95 8.99
CA GLN A 130 -24.27 -9.53 10.32
C GLN A 130 -22.75 -9.64 10.42
N ILE A 131 -22.09 -8.61 10.91
CA ILE A 131 -20.63 -8.47 10.88
C ILE A 131 -20.10 -7.93 12.19
N LEU A 132 -19.11 -8.62 12.74
CA LEU A 132 -18.32 -8.15 13.88
C LEU A 132 -16.84 -8.07 13.46
N VAL A 133 -16.23 -6.89 13.60
CA VAL A 133 -14.85 -6.61 13.22
C VAL A 133 -13.95 -6.57 14.44
N ASP A 134 -12.82 -7.27 14.40
CA ASP A 134 -11.72 -7.19 15.37
C ASP A 134 -10.40 -6.88 14.65
N GLY A 135 -9.85 -5.68 14.87
CA GLY A 135 -8.60 -5.25 14.24
C GLY A 135 -7.50 -5.02 15.27
N ASN A 136 -6.30 -5.57 15.01
CA ASN A 136 -5.11 -5.30 15.82
C ASN A 136 -4.00 -4.55 15.10
N ILE A 137 -4.26 -4.07 13.87
CA ILE A 137 -3.38 -3.12 13.18
C ILE A 137 -3.59 -1.75 13.82
N PRO A 138 -2.55 -1.09 14.37
CA PRO A 138 -2.69 0.24 14.93
C PRO A 138 -3.28 1.22 13.90
N PRO A 139 -4.36 1.93 14.19
CA PRO A 139 -4.99 2.86 13.25
C PRO A 139 -4.07 4.04 12.96
N ALA A 140 -4.14 4.59 11.75
CA ALA A 140 -3.37 5.75 11.30
C ALA A 140 -1.84 5.64 11.50
N SER A 141 -1.32 4.41 11.55
CA SER A 141 0.09 4.08 11.82
C SER A 141 0.97 3.93 10.57
N GLY A 142 0.40 4.07 9.37
CA GLY A 142 1.11 3.77 8.13
C GLY A 142 1.23 2.26 7.80
N LEU A 143 0.57 1.39 8.58
CA LEU A 143 0.58 -0.07 8.41
C LEU A 143 -0.64 -0.62 7.65
N SER A 144 -1.34 0.22 6.89
CA SER A 144 -2.47 -0.12 6.01
C SER A 144 -3.72 -0.66 6.71
N SER A 145 -4.03 -0.20 7.92
CA SER A 145 -5.26 -0.59 8.62
C SER A 145 -6.52 -0.28 7.80
N SER A 146 -6.59 0.86 7.10
CA SER A 146 -7.71 1.24 6.23
C SER A 146 -7.87 0.30 5.05
N SER A 147 -6.78 0.04 4.32
CA SER A 147 -6.81 -0.81 3.13
C SER A 147 -7.11 -2.27 3.49
N ALA A 148 -6.64 -2.75 4.67
CA ALA A 148 -6.98 -4.06 5.19
C ALA A 148 -8.49 -4.15 5.51
N LEU A 149 -9.09 -3.07 6.06
CA LEU A 149 -10.52 -3.02 6.36
C LEU A 149 -11.38 -3.00 5.08
N VAL A 150 -11.00 -2.19 4.07
CA VAL A 150 -11.63 -2.20 2.74
C VAL A 150 -11.57 -3.60 2.11
N SER A 151 -10.40 -4.23 2.17
CA SER A 151 -10.15 -5.55 1.60
C SER A 151 -10.94 -6.65 2.32
N ALA A 152 -11.02 -6.58 3.65
CA ALA A 152 -11.81 -7.51 4.44
C ALA A 152 -13.31 -7.38 4.13
N ALA A 153 -13.82 -6.17 3.99
CA ALA A 153 -15.21 -5.90 3.62
C ALA A 153 -15.56 -6.45 2.24
N CYS A 154 -14.71 -6.15 1.24
CA CYS A 154 -14.90 -6.62 -0.13
C CYS A 154 -14.90 -8.16 -0.20
N LEU A 155 -13.88 -8.81 0.40
CA LEU A 155 -13.77 -10.27 0.45
C LEU A 155 -14.96 -10.91 1.17
N CYS A 156 -15.35 -10.35 2.33
CA CYS A 156 -16.49 -10.82 3.12
C CYS A 156 -17.78 -10.76 2.31
N PHE A 157 -18.05 -9.66 1.62
CA PHE A 157 -19.26 -9.48 0.86
C PHE A 157 -19.30 -10.36 -0.40
N LEU A 158 -18.22 -10.44 -1.17
CA LEU A 158 -18.13 -11.32 -2.34
C LEU A 158 -18.34 -12.79 -1.95
N PHE A 159 -17.75 -13.23 -0.84
CA PHE A 159 -17.97 -14.58 -0.33
C PHE A 159 -19.42 -14.83 0.02
N ALA A 160 -20.09 -13.86 0.65
CA ALA A 160 -21.52 -13.95 1.00
C ALA A 160 -22.44 -14.01 -0.24
N GLN A 161 -22.01 -13.48 -1.38
CA GLN A 161 -22.71 -13.54 -2.65
C GLN A 161 -22.24 -14.72 -3.55
N ASP A 162 -21.57 -15.73 -2.95
CA ASP A 162 -21.01 -16.90 -3.65
C ASP A 162 -20.10 -16.55 -4.84
N THR A 163 -19.38 -15.43 -4.73
CA THR A 163 -18.48 -14.94 -5.76
C THR A 163 -17.03 -15.14 -5.36
N ASN A 164 -16.30 -15.93 -6.14
CA ASN A 164 -14.89 -16.22 -5.89
C ASN A 164 -14.00 -15.61 -6.98
N LEU A 165 -13.18 -14.65 -6.57
CA LEU A 165 -12.16 -14.01 -7.40
C LEU A 165 -10.78 -14.60 -7.11
N ASN A 166 -9.88 -14.60 -8.10
CA ASN A 166 -8.49 -14.87 -7.84
C ASN A 166 -7.83 -13.72 -7.04
N LYS A 167 -6.63 -13.97 -6.49
CA LYS A 167 -5.97 -13.02 -5.59
C LYS A 167 -5.63 -11.68 -6.26
N THR A 168 -5.29 -11.68 -7.54
CA THR A 168 -4.95 -10.45 -8.29
C THR A 168 -6.19 -9.65 -8.67
N GLU A 169 -7.28 -10.32 -9.01
CA GLU A 169 -8.57 -9.70 -9.30
C GLU A 169 -9.12 -8.98 -8.07
N ILE A 170 -9.19 -9.68 -6.92
CA ILE A 170 -9.70 -9.07 -5.69
C ILE A 170 -8.80 -7.96 -5.18
N ALA A 171 -7.47 -8.08 -5.29
CA ALA A 171 -6.54 -7.00 -4.95
C ALA A 171 -6.81 -5.74 -5.78
N SER A 172 -7.01 -5.91 -7.10
CA SER A 172 -7.31 -4.81 -8.02
C SER A 172 -8.67 -4.18 -7.73
N LEU A 173 -9.69 -5.00 -7.44
CA LEU A 173 -11.01 -4.52 -7.06
C LEU A 173 -10.95 -3.72 -5.74
N CYS A 174 -10.27 -4.23 -4.71
CA CYS A 174 -10.12 -3.53 -3.43
C CYS A 174 -9.37 -2.20 -3.58
N ALA A 175 -8.33 -2.15 -4.44
CA ALA A 175 -7.59 -0.92 -4.72
C ALA A 175 -8.46 0.15 -5.40
N SER A 176 -9.35 -0.24 -6.33
CA SER A 176 -10.32 0.68 -6.92
C SER A 176 -11.39 1.10 -5.92
N SER A 177 -11.86 0.17 -5.08
CA SER A 177 -12.89 0.43 -4.06
C SER A 177 -12.44 1.43 -3.00
N GLU A 178 -11.18 1.41 -2.56
CA GLU A 178 -10.66 2.38 -1.58
C GLU A 178 -10.72 3.82 -2.09
N ARG A 179 -10.74 4.04 -3.41
CA ARG A 179 -10.87 5.39 -3.99
C ARG A 179 -12.19 6.08 -3.66
N TYR A 180 -13.23 5.34 -3.29
CA TYR A 180 -14.50 5.93 -2.82
C TYR A 180 -14.34 6.78 -1.55
N ILE A 181 -13.30 6.55 -0.72
CA ILE A 181 -12.98 7.43 0.42
C ILE A 181 -12.30 8.74 0.00
N GLY A 182 -11.95 8.90 -1.29
CA GLY A 182 -11.25 10.07 -1.83
C GLY A 182 -9.73 9.90 -1.94
N THR A 183 -9.13 8.81 -1.47
CA THR A 183 -7.68 8.55 -1.54
C THR A 183 -7.29 7.94 -2.88
N GLN A 184 -6.28 8.50 -3.56
CA GLN A 184 -5.82 8.08 -4.88
C GLN A 184 -4.65 7.07 -4.81
N GLY A 185 -4.81 5.98 -4.03
CA GLY A 185 -3.79 4.95 -3.87
C GLY A 185 -3.44 4.18 -5.13
N GLY A 186 -2.23 3.63 -5.21
CA GLY A 186 -1.73 2.83 -6.33
C GLY A 186 -2.08 1.34 -6.24
N GLY A 187 -2.41 0.84 -5.05
CA GLY A 187 -2.84 -0.54 -4.83
C GLY A 187 -1.81 -1.45 -4.16
N MET A 188 -0.66 -0.92 -3.74
CA MET A 188 0.36 -1.70 -3.02
C MET A 188 -0.23 -2.41 -1.80
N ASP A 189 -1.03 -1.71 -1.02
CA ASP A 189 -1.59 -2.19 0.24
C ASP A 189 -2.49 -3.42 0.02
N GLN A 190 -3.36 -3.36 -0.98
CA GLN A 190 -4.24 -4.46 -1.34
C GLN A 190 -3.49 -5.60 -2.02
N ALA A 191 -2.53 -5.27 -2.89
CA ALA A 191 -1.73 -6.28 -3.56
C ALA A 191 -0.99 -7.16 -2.56
N ILE A 192 -0.28 -6.57 -1.59
CA ILE A 192 0.44 -7.35 -0.59
C ILE A 192 -0.50 -8.11 0.35
N ALA A 193 -1.67 -7.56 0.68
CA ALA A 193 -2.64 -8.25 1.54
C ALA A 193 -3.10 -9.59 0.97
N PHE A 194 -3.21 -9.71 -0.35
CA PHE A 194 -3.64 -10.94 -1.02
C PHE A 194 -2.52 -11.79 -1.62
N LEU A 195 -1.39 -11.17 -2.00
CA LEU A 195 -0.31 -11.84 -2.72
C LEU A 195 0.90 -12.16 -1.83
N ALA A 196 0.86 -11.84 -0.56
CA ALA A 196 1.95 -12.15 0.37
C ALA A 196 2.21 -13.66 0.47
N GLU A 197 3.48 -13.99 0.62
CA GLU A 197 3.96 -15.31 0.96
C GLU A 197 4.71 -15.26 2.29
N LYS A 198 4.62 -16.34 3.06
CA LYS A 198 5.23 -16.43 4.39
C LYS A 198 6.75 -16.31 4.28
N TYR A 199 7.36 -15.54 5.16
CA TYR A 199 8.82 -15.33 5.27
C TYR A 199 9.48 -14.64 4.07
N SER A 200 8.73 -13.92 3.25
CA SER A 200 9.29 -13.18 2.12
C SER A 200 8.68 -11.78 1.99
N ALA A 201 9.48 -10.84 1.49
CA ALA A 201 8.94 -9.63 0.89
C ALA A 201 8.43 -9.94 -0.52
N GLN A 202 7.55 -9.09 -1.05
CA GLN A 202 7.03 -9.27 -2.39
C GLN A 202 7.45 -8.11 -3.29
N TYR A 203 8.17 -8.41 -4.35
CA TYR A 203 8.41 -7.47 -5.44
C TYR A 203 7.15 -7.39 -6.31
N ILE A 204 6.40 -6.32 -6.14
CA ILE A 204 5.10 -6.12 -6.81
C ILE A 204 5.28 -5.23 -8.03
N THR A 205 4.81 -5.71 -9.17
CA THR A 205 4.80 -4.99 -10.45
C THR A 205 3.37 -4.81 -10.95
N TRP A 206 3.16 -3.80 -11.82
CA TRP A 206 1.85 -3.38 -12.32
C TRP A 206 1.72 -3.62 -13.82
N GLN A 207 0.49 -3.90 -14.27
CA GLN A 207 0.11 -4.03 -15.67
C GLN A 207 0.87 -5.14 -16.44
N PRO A 208 0.63 -6.42 -16.15
CA PRO A 208 -0.33 -6.94 -15.17
C PRO A 208 0.21 -6.92 -13.75
N LEU A 209 -0.71 -6.93 -12.76
CA LEU A 209 -0.34 -7.07 -11.36
C LEU A 209 0.32 -8.43 -11.13
N ARG A 210 1.56 -8.41 -10.63
CA ARG A 210 2.32 -9.60 -10.27
C ARG A 210 3.09 -9.36 -8.99
N ALA A 211 3.26 -10.41 -8.20
CA ALA A 211 4.14 -10.43 -7.04
C ALA A 211 5.17 -11.53 -7.21
N THR A 212 6.40 -11.23 -6.87
CA THR A 212 7.51 -12.20 -6.89
C THR A 212 8.17 -12.17 -5.52
N ALA A 213 8.28 -13.34 -4.89
CA ALA A 213 8.91 -13.46 -3.59
C ALA A 213 10.38 -13.04 -3.65
N VAL A 214 10.80 -12.24 -2.69
CA VAL A 214 12.17 -11.81 -2.47
C VAL A 214 12.59 -12.26 -1.09
N ALA A 215 13.53 -13.19 -1.04
CA ALA A 215 14.12 -13.63 0.21
C ALA A 215 15.01 -12.51 0.77
N LEU A 216 14.79 -12.17 2.02
CA LEU A 216 15.60 -11.21 2.75
C LEU A 216 16.80 -11.92 3.38
N PRO A 217 17.91 -11.23 3.65
CA PRO A 217 19.06 -11.86 4.32
C PRO A 217 18.67 -12.50 5.66
N GLU A 218 19.17 -13.70 5.94
CA GLU A 218 18.84 -14.45 7.17
C GLU A 218 19.25 -13.70 8.45
N ASP A 219 20.29 -12.88 8.36
CA ASP A 219 20.81 -12.06 9.46
C ASP A 219 20.05 -10.75 9.63
N ALA A 220 19.10 -10.44 8.74
CA ALA A 220 18.30 -9.24 8.80
C ALA A 220 17.12 -9.38 9.77
N THR A 221 16.97 -8.41 10.65
CA THR A 221 15.75 -8.24 11.47
C THR A 221 15.14 -6.89 11.13
N PHE A 222 13.84 -6.91 10.80
CA PHE A 222 13.09 -5.68 10.55
C PHE A 222 12.27 -5.33 11.78
N VAL A 223 12.57 -4.18 12.37
CA VAL A 223 11.85 -3.65 13.54
C VAL A 223 10.90 -2.56 13.07
N VAL A 224 9.62 -2.69 13.40
CA VAL A 224 8.60 -1.67 13.13
C VAL A 224 8.27 -0.97 14.44
N ALA A 225 8.59 0.32 14.54
CA ALA A 225 8.37 1.13 15.74
C ALA A 225 7.35 2.24 15.44
N HIS A 226 6.30 2.34 16.28
CA HIS A 226 5.26 3.35 16.15
C HIS A 226 5.70 4.67 16.81
N SER A 227 5.57 5.78 16.08
CA SER A 227 5.97 7.12 16.56
C SER A 227 4.99 7.76 17.53
N LEU A 228 3.83 7.15 17.74
CA LEU A 228 2.66 7.68 18.45
C LEU A 228 2.04 8.94 17.81
N ALA A 229 2.51 9.35 16.63
CA ALA A 229 1.91 10.39 15.81
C ALA A 229 0.99 9.74 14.77
N GLU A 230 -0.30 9.97 14.90
CA GLU A 230 -1.31 9.46 13.95
C GLU A 230 -1.33 10.29 12.67
N ALA A 231 -1.35 9.62 11.50
CA ALA A 231 -1.52 10.27 10.20
C ALA A 231 -2.64 9.59 9.41
N ASN A 232 -3.78 10.28 9.27
CA ASN A 232 -4.90 9.78 8.47
C ASN A 232 -4.83 10.33 7.04
N LYS A 233 -4.46 9.46 6.08
CA LYS A 233 -4.31 9.80 4.65
C LYS A 233 -5.57 10.44 4.03
N ALA A 234 -6.75 10.01 4.45
CA ALA A 234 -8.01 10.48 3.88
C ALA A 234 -8.53 11.77 4.55
N ALA A 235 -7.96 12.15 5.70
CA ALA A 235 -8.34 13.38 6.41
C ALA A 235 -7.54 14.62 5.96
N THR A 236 -6.48 14.43 5.17
CA THR A 236 -5.65 15.52 4.62
C THR A 236 -5.52 15.41 3.10
N ASN A 237 -5.06 16.49 2.47
CA ASN A 237 -4.81 16.51 1.01
C ASN A 237 -3.39 16.12 0.64
N ASP A 238 -2.52 15.93 1.61
CA ASP A 238 -1.09 15.75 1.36
C ASP A 238 -0.81 14.54 0.45
N PHE A 239 -1.47 13.40 0.71
CA PHE A 239 -1.31 12.20 -0.11
C PHE A 239 -1.77 12.46 -1.55
N ASN A 240 -2.99 12.96 -1.75
CA ASN A 240 -3.53 13.24 -3.08
C ASN A 240 -2.72 14.31 -3.82
N ARG A 241 -2.19 15.32 -3.10
CA ARG A 241 -1.28 16.31 -3.66
C ARG A 241 -0.04 15.64 -4.29
N ARG A 242 0.59 14.68 -3.59
CA ARG A 242 1.73 13.91 -4.12
C ARG A 242 1.38 13.17 -5.41
N VAL A 243 0.22 12.49 -5.42
CA VAL A 243 -0.26 11.77 -6.60
C VAL A 243 -0.48 12.72 -7.79
N ILE A 244 -1.10 13.86 -7.54
CA ILE A 244 -1.37 14.88 -8.58
C ILE A 244 -0.07 15.47 -9.11
N GLU A 245 0.86 15.84 -8.24
CA GLU A 245 2.17 16.35 -8.63
C GLU A 245 2.91 15.37 -9.56
N CYS A 246 2.85 14.06 -9.28
CA CYS A 246 3.43 13.03 -10.15
C CYS A 246 2.70 12.93 -11.51
N ARG A 247 1.37 12.99 -11.52
CA ARG A 247 0.57 12.95 -12.76
C ARG A 247 0.83 14.18 -13.64
N LEU A 248 0.87 15.36 -13.04
CA LEU A 248 1.20 16.61 -13.74
C LEU A 248 2.62 16.58 -14.27
N ALA A 249 3.60 16.14 -13.49
CA ALA A 249 4.98 15.99 -13.94
C ALA A 249 5.09 15.04 -15.14
N ALA A 250 4.43 13.87 -15.08
CA ALA A 250 4.41 12.91 -16.18
C ALA A 250 3.80 13.52 -17.45
N LYS A 251 2.70 14.28 -17.31
CA LYS A 251 2.01 14.89 -18.44
C LYS A 251 2.84 16.01 -19.08
N ILE A 252 3.39 16.89 -18.26
CA ILE A 252 4.24 18.01 -18.73
C ILE A 252 5.49 17.48 -19.43
N LEU A 253 6.21 16.53 -18.80
CA LEU A 253 7.36 15.90 -19.44
C LEU A 253 6.98 15.20 -20.75
N GLY A 254 5.82 14.54 -20.80
CA GLY A 254 5.29 13.92 -22.01
C GLY A 254 5.06 14.93 -23.15
N VAL A 255 4.53 16.10 -22.83
CA VAL A 255 4.34 17.21 -23.81
C VAL A 255 5.69 17.79 -24.26
N LEU A 256 6.56 18.12 -23.30
CA LEU A 256 7.86 18.77 -23.60
C LEU A 256 8.81 17.87 -24.39
N THR A 257 8.71 16.56 -24.23
CA THR A 257 9.51 15.57 -24.98
C THR A 257 8.85 15.07 -26.26
N GLY A 258 7.61 15.50 -26.55
CA GLY A 258 6.83 15.00 -27.68
C GLY A 258 6.31 13.56 -27.52
N ALA A 259 6.47 12.95 -26.36
CA ALA A 259 6.04 11.57 -26.09
C ALA A 259 4.51 11.43 -25.89
N SER A 260 3.82 12.52 -25.59
CA SER A 260 2.36 12.54 -25.41
C SER A 260 1.77 13.83 -25.94
N THR A 261 0.96 13.72 -27.00
CA THR A 261 0.27 14.87 -27.64
C THR A 261 -1.22 14.92 -27.26
N ASP A 262 -1.76 13.86 -26.67
CA ASP A 262 -3.16 13.79 -26.27
C ASP A 262 -3.39 14.29 -24.82
N LYS A 263 -4.65 14.53 -24.45
CA LYS A 263 -5.04 14.93 -23.10
C LYS A 263 -5.06 13.76 -22.09
N LYS A 264 -4.69 12.56 -22.50
CA LYS A 264 -4.70 11.37 -21.64
C LYS A 264 -3.67 11.48 -20.52
N ILE A 265 -4.09 11.18 -19.31
CA ILE A 265 -3.20 11.10 -18.15
C ILE A 265 -2.32 9.87 -18.30
N ILE A 266 -1.00 10.05 -18.12
CA ILE A 266 -0.02 8.97 -18.08
C ILE A 266 0.70 8.97 -16.73
N THR A 267 1.26 7.82 -16.37
CA THR A 267 2.14 7.71 -15.19
C THR A 267 3.60 7.94 -15.58
N LEU A 268 4.45 8.26 -14.60
CA LEU A 268 5.89 8.41 -14.83
C LEU A 268 6.53 7.12 -15.38
N SER A 269 6.06 5.94 -15.00
CA SER A 269 6.53 4.67 -15.55
C SER A 269 6.12 4.46 -17.02
N GLN A 270 4.89 4.87 -17.38
CA GLN A 270 4.44 4.83 -18.78
C GLN A 270 5.24 5.79 -19.64
N LEU A 271 5.53 7.01 -19.16
CA LEU A 271 6.38 7.96 -19.83
C LEU A 271 7.77 7.37 -20.12
N GLN A 272 8.43 6.81 -19.10
CA GLN A 272 9.73 6.16 -19.27
C GLN A 272 9.69 5.05 -20.32
N LYS A 273 8.67 4.18 -20.28
CA LYS A 273 8.48 3.11 -21.26
C LYS A 273 8.28 3.63 -22.68
N THR A 274 7.53 4.72 -22.82
CA THR A 274 7.28 5.36 -24.13
C THR A 274 8.56 5.97 -24.70
N LEU A 275 9.38 6.59 -23.87
CA LEU A 275 10.68 7.16 -24.27
C LEU A 275 11.75 6.08 -24.49
N GLY A 276 11.60 4.89 -23.90
CA GLY A 276 12.56 3.79 -24.04
C GLY A 276 13.92 4.04 -23.40
N ILE A 277 14.01 4.93 -22.40
CA ILE A 277 15.26 5.34 -21.75
C ILE A 277 15.38 4.78 -20.32
N LYS A 278 16.60 4.80 -19.77
CA LYS A 278 16.90 4.33 -18.42
C LYS A 278 16.43 5.34 -17.35
N LEU A 279 16.34 4.88 -16.10
CA LEU A 279 15.97 5.72 -14.95
C LEU A 279 16.94 6.90 -14.77
N GLU A 280 18.24 6.66 -14.94
CA GLU A 280 19.27 7.70 -14.82
C GLU A 280 19.08 8.82 -15.86
N ASP A 281 18.63 8.48 -17.07
CA ASP A 281 18.36 9.45 -18.12
C ASP A 281 17.03 10.16 -17.90
N MET A 282 16.03 9.50 -17.28
CA MET A 282 14.82 10.16 -16.82
C MET A 282 15.11 11.23 -15.76
N ILE A 283 16.05 10.99 -14.83
CA ILE A 283 16.48 11.98 -13.83
C ILE A 283 17.07 13.21 -14.51
N LYS A 284 17.96 13.03 -15.50
CA LYS A 284 18.54 14.15 -16.29
C LYS A 284 17.44 14.93 -17.02
N LEU A 285 16.51 14.22 -17.65
CA LEU A 285 15.38 14.79 -18.35
C LEU A 285 14.46 15.63 -17.41
N VAL A 286 14.23 15.17 -16.19
CA VAL A 286 13.49 15.95 -15.18
C VAL A 286 14.22 17.24 -14.83
N LEU A 287 15.54 17.18 -14.59
CA LEU A 287 16.36 18.37 -14.25
C LEU A 287 16.39 19.39 -15.40
N GLU A 288 16.40 18.93 -16.65
CA GLU A 288 16.42 19.76 -17.84
C GLU A 288 15.06 20.43 -18.09
N HIS A 289 13.97 19.66 -18.04
CA HIS A 289 12.64 20.12 -18.46
C HIS A 289 11.76 20.68 -17.34
N LEU A 290 12.06 20.38 -16.09
CA LEU A 290 11.34 20.90 -14.91
C LEU A 290 12.28 21.68 -13.99
N PRO A 291 12.91 22.79 -14.43
CA PRO A 291 13.95 23.47 -13.65
C PRO A 291 13.44 24.22 -12.41
N LYS A 292 12.12 24.38 -12.24
CA LYS A 292 11.55 25.15 -11.13
C LYS A 292 11.22 24.26 -9.94
N ASN A 293 11.43 24.76 -8.73
CA ASN A 293 11.02 24.11 -7.50
C ASN A 293 9.49 24.08 -7.32
N ILE A 294 8.80 25.13 -7.76
CA ILE A 294 7.35 25.31 -7.64
C ILE A 294 6.78 25.76 -8.97
N TYR A 295 5.67 25.18 -9.39
CA TYR A 295 4.86 25.54 -10.53
C TYR A 295 3.47 25.95 -10.06
N ASN A 296 2.92 27.06 -10.57
CA ASN A 296 1.54 27.44 -10.29
C ASN A 296 0.58 26.92 -11.36
N LYS A 297 -0.76 26.98 -11.08
CA LYS A 297 -1.78 26.51 -12.03
C LYS A 297 -1.69 27.16 -13.39
N HIS A 298 -1.47 28.47 -13.44
CA HIS A 298 -1.40 29.22 -14.68
C HIS A 298 -0.25 28.75 -15.57
N GLU A 299 0.95 28.56 -14.99
CA GLU A 299 2.12 28.04 -15.72
C GLU A 299 1.86 26.65 -16.28
N ILE A 300 1.27 25.75 -15.46
CA ILE A 300 0.94 24.38 -15.85
C ILE A 300 -0.08 24.38 -16.99
N SER A 301 -1.15 25.17 -16.86
CA SER A 301 -2.20 25.30 -17.87
C SER A 301 -1.66 25.79 -19.21
N ASN A 302 -0.75 26.77 -19.19
CA ASN A 302 -0.08 27.26 -20.41
C ASN A 302 0.79 26.17 -21.07
N ILE A 303 1.60 25.40 -20.30
CA ILE A 303 2.42 24.31 -20.84
C ILE A 303 1.53 23.22 -21.46
N LEU A 304 0.43 22.89 -20.81
CA LEU A 304 -0.50 21.84 -21.27
C LEU A 304 -1.50 22.32 -22.33
N ASN A 305 -1.52 23.62 -22.63
CA ASN A 305 -2.47 24.25 -23.54
C ASN A 305 -3.94 23.93 -23.19
N VAL A 306 -4.28 24.13 -21.91
CA VAL A 306 -5.62 23.96 -21.34
C VAL A 306 -5.97 25.18 -20.50
N THR A 307 -7.25 25.41 -20.23
CA THR A 307 -7.69 26.40 -19.24
C THR A 307 -7.45 25.88 -17.81
N GLU A 308 -7.38 26.78 -16.83
CA GLU A 308 -7.26 26.36 -15.42
C GLU A 308 -8.46 25.51 -14.97
N THR A 309 -9.66 25.78 -15.48
CA THR A 309 -10.86 24.98 -15.23
C THR A 309 -10.72 23.56 -15.79
N GLU A 310 -10.27 23.42 -17.04
CA GLU A 310 -9.99 22.10 -17.63
C GLU A 310 -8.87 21.35 -16.87
N MET A 311 -7.84 22.07 -16.41
CA MET A 311 -6.80 21.49 -15.56
C MET A 311 -7.39 20.93 -14.25
N ASP A 312 -8.26 21.70 -13.58
CA ASP A 312 -8.93 21.28 -12.34
C ASP A 312 -9.79 20.02 -12.57
N GLU A 313 -10.53 19.97 -13.65
CA GLU A 313 -11.38 18.81 -14.00
C GLU A 313 -10.57 17.56 -14.39
N LEU A 314 -9.46 17.73 -15.09
CA LEU A 314 -8.67 16.61 -15.62
C LEU A 314 -7.71 16.00 -14.57
N PHE A 315 -7.17 16.81 -13.66
CA PHE A 315 -6.07 16.39 -12.81
C PHE A 315 -6.35 16.47 -11.33
N LEU A 316 -7.20 17.39 -10.86
CA LEU A 316 -7.43 17.60 -9.44
C LEU A 316 -8.63 16.79 -8.93
N THR A 317 -8.57 16.45 -7.66
CA THR A 317 -9.69 15.85 -6.91
C THR A 317 -10.39 16.96 -6.12
N GLU A 318 -11.63 16.72 -5.66
CA GLU A 318 -12.40 17.74 -4.89
C GLU A 318 -11.60 18.32 -3.72
N ASN A 319 -10.87 17.48 -2.98
CA ASN A 319 -10.06 17.91 -1.85
C ASN A 319 -8.72 18.58 -2.23
N THR A 320 -8.43 18.75 -3.52
CA THR A 320 -7.18 19.37 -4.02
C THR A 320 -7.39 20.54 -4.97
N LYS A 321 -8.64 20.86 -5.37
CA LYS A 321 -8.97 21.97 -6.26
C LYS A 321 -8.49 23.34 -5.76
N HIS A 322 -8.38 23.49 -4.42
CA HIS A 322 -7.88 24.72 -3.78
C HIS A 322 -6.36 24.91 -3.90
N LEU A 323 -5.62 23.87 -4.30
CA LEU A 323 -4.16 23.95 -4.46
C LEU A 323 -3.79 24.79 -5.69
N ASN A 324 -2.86 25.72 -5.52
CA ASN A 324 -2.36 26.59 -6.59
C ASN A 324 -0.88 26.39 -6.91
N GLU A 325 -0.16 25.61 -6.10
CA GLU A 325 1.28 25.42 -6.22
C GLU A 325 1.65 23.92 -6.16
N PHE A 326 2.54 23.46 -7.04
CA PHE A 326 2.90 22.08 -7.23
C PHE A 326 4.43 21.90 -7.34
N LYS A 327 4.98 20.90 -6.65
CA LYS A 327 6.42 20.58 -6.62
C LYS A 327 6.76 19.48 -7.64
N LEU A 328 6.64 19.76 -8.92
CA LEU A 328 6.71 18.75 -9.98
C LEU A 328 8.08 18.11 -10.10
N GLN A 329 9.17 18.92 -10.10
CA GLN A 329 10.55 18.44 -10.17
C GLN A 329 10.86 17.49 -9.01
N GLN A 330 10.64 17.95 -7.77
CA GLN A 330 10.92 17.18 -6.57
C GLN A 330 10.18 15.84 -6.56
N ARG A 331 8.91 15.80 -7.02
CA ARG A 331 8.14 14.56 -7.06
C ARG A 331 8.62 13.59 -8.13
N ALA A 332 8.92 14.07 -9.33
CA ALA A 332 9.43 13.22 -10.40
C ALA A 332 10.83 12.65 -10.06
N LEU A 333 11.72 13.46 -9.50
CA LEU A 333 13.05 13.01 -9.03
C LEU A 333 12.89 11.92 -7.97
N HIS A 334 12.08 12.17 -6.92
CA HIS A 334 11.81 11.17 -5.89
C HIS A 334 11.38 9.83 -6.49
N VAL A 335 10.42 9.85 -7.44
CA VAL A 335 9.88 8.61 -8.02
C VAL A 335 10.94 7.83 -8.79
N TYR A 336 11.76 8.49 -9.62
CA TYR A 336 12.78 7.80 -10.41
C TYR A 336 13.94 7.30 -9.54
N GLU A 337 14.38 8.10 -8.58
CA GLU A 337 15.43 7.70 -7.64
C GLU A 337 14.98 6.56 -6.72
N GLU A 338 13.73 6.61 -6.24
CA GLU A 338 13.18 5.54 -5.41
C GLU A 338 13.01 4.25 -6.21
N ALA A 339 12.57 4.32 -7.46
CA ALA A 339 12.52 3.17 -8.34
C ALA A 339 13.90 2.53 -8.55
N MET A 340 14.96 3.33 -8.68
CA MET A 340 16.34 2.83 -8.74
C MET A 340 16.73 2.11 -7.45
N ARG A 341 16.42 2.69 -6.27
CA ARG A 341 16.71 2.10 -4.96
C ARG A 341 15.99 0.75 -4.77
N VAL A 342 14.74 0.63 -5.18
CA VAL A 342 13.97 -0.62 -5.13
C VAL A 342 14.66 -1.71 -5.98
N GLU A 343 15.06 -1.38 -7.20
CA GLU A 343 15.74 -2.34 -8.09
C GLU A 343 17.10 -2.77 -7.54
N GLU A 344 17.86 -1.87 -6.96
CA GLU A 344 19.15 -2.16 -6.35
C GLU A 344 18.98 -3.03 -5.10
N PHE A 345 18.04 -2.70 -4.23
CA PHE A 345 17.71 -3.50 -3.04
C PHE A 345 17.34 -4.93 -3.44
N ARG A 346 16.44 -5.10 -4.39
CA ARG A 346 16.06 -6.40 -4.93
C ARG A 346 17.24 -7.18 -5.47
N LYS A 347 18.12 -6.54 -6.29
CA LYS A 347 19.31 -7.18 -6.86
C LYS A 347 20.26 -7.70 -5.80
N ILE A 348 20.46 -6.94 -4.73
CA ILE A 348 21.32 -7.34 -3.61
C ILE A 348 20.73 -8.56 -2.92
N CYS A 349 19.44 -8.54 -2.56
CA CYS A 349 18.77 -9.68 -1.93
C CYS A 349 18.79 -10.95 -2.79
N THR A 350 18.75 -10.82 -4.14
CA THR A 350 18.76 -11.97 -5.04
C THR A 350 20.18 -12.52 -5.35
N LYS A 351 21.23 -11.74 -5.10
CA LYS A 351 22.62 -12.15 -5.31
C LYS A 351 23.24 -12.81 -4.09
N SER A 352 22.73 -12.59 -2.89
CA SER A 352 23.19 -13.27 -1.67
C SER A 352 22.84 -14.77 -1.80
N PRO A 353 23.80 -15.69 -1.75
CA PRO A 353 23.54 -17.11 -1.97
C PRO A 353 22.79 -17.71 -0.77
N LEU A 354 21.46 -17.74 -0.85
CA LEU A 354 20.64 -18.66 -0.08
C LEU A 354 20.65 -20.02 -0.79
N ASN A 355 21.77 -20.77 -0.73
CA ASN A 355 21.81 -22.13 -1.26
C ASN A 355 22.67 -23.05 -0.40
N GLY A 356 22.11 -23.47 0.72
CA GLY A 356 22.44 -24.76 1.33
C GLY A 356 21.48 -25.84 0.84
N ASN A 357 21.49 -26.22 -0.42
CA ASN A 357 20.95 -27.48 -0.91
C ASN A 357 21.69 -27.88 -2.20
N THR A 358 22.91 -28.36 -2.05
CA THR A 358 23.50 -29.23 -3.03
C THR A 358 23.66 -30.61 -2.39
N HIS A 359 22.98 -31.57 -2.98
CA HIS A 359 23.15 -33.00 -2.73
C HIS A 359 24.64 -33.37 -2.62
N MET A 360 24.98 -34.14 -1.59
CA MET A 360 26.25 -34.81 -1.42
C MET A 360 26.59 -35.63 -2.67
N SER A 361 27.72 -35.34 -3.26
CA SER A 361 28.52 -36.35 -3.95
C SER A 361 29.93 -36.34 -3.36
N ASN A 362 30.34 -37.52 -2.88
CA ASN A 362 31.62 -37.84 -2.27
C ASN A 362 32.82 -37.48 -3.15
N GLY A 363 33.86 -36.95 -2.52
CA GLY A 363 35.21 -37.02 -3.13
C GLY A 363 36.25 -36.07 -2.54
N THR A 364 36.99 -36.58 -1.53
CA THR A 364 38.43 -36.38 -1.21
C THR A 364 39.09 -34.99 -1.17
N ASN A 365 39.58 -34.70 0.05
CA ASN A 365 40.85 -34.04 0.45
C ASN A 365 41.30 -32.73 -0.22
N GLY A 366 41.40 -31.69 0.61
CA GLY A 366 42.39 -30.63 0.36
C GLY A 366 42.13 -29.29 1.07
N VAL A 367 42.83 -29.11 2.22
CA VAL A 367 43.33 -27.85 2.76
C VAL A 367 42.31 -26.75 3.14
N SER A 368 42.16 -26.61 4.44
CA SER A 368 41.57 -25.48 5.13
C SER A 368 42.21 -24.12 4.78
N ALA A 369 41.47 -23.24 4.16
CA ALA A 369 41.70 -21.81 4.24
C ALA A 369 40.50 -21.22 5.00
N SER A 370 40.70 -20.87 6.27
CA SER A 370 39.79 -20.08 7.07
C SER A 370 39.78 -18.65 6.51
N THR A 371 38.79 -18.33 5.69
CA THR A 371 38.47 -16.95 5.36
C THR A 371 37.27 -16.51 6.21
N ASN A 372 37.48 -15.45 6.94
CA ASN A 372 36.54 -14.81 7.83
C ASN A 372 35.18 -14.54 7.16
N GLY A 373 34.18 -15.38 7.45
CA GLY A 373 32.81 -15.25 6.94
C GLY A 373 31.96 -14.16 7.60
N HIS A 374 32.57 -13.24 8.37
CA HIS A 374 31.85 -12.18 9.07
C HIS A 374 31.84 -10.81 8.34
N SER A 375 32.68 -10.59 7.32
CA SER A 375 32.77 -9.29 6.66
C SER A 375 31.74 -9.08 5.56
N ASP A 376 31.35 -10.11 4.80
CA ASP A 376 30.48 -9.96 3.62
C ASP A 376 29.00 -9.78 3.96
N SER A 377 28.50 -10.35 5.08
CA SER A 377 27.11 -10.18 5.51
C SER A 377 26.85 -8.83 6.16
N ASP A 378 27.77 -8.34 6.98
CA ASP A 378 27.67 -7.03 7.61
C ASP A 378 27.71 -5.92 6.55
N ASP A 379 28.54 -6.03 5.52
CA ASP A 379 28.60 -5.09 4.39
C ASP A 379 27.28 -5.10 3.59
N THR A 380 26.67 -6.26 3.38
CA THR A 380 25.38 -6.40 2.67
C THR A 380 24.24 -5.69 3.43
N LEU A 381 24.12 -5.93 4.75
CA LEU A 381 23.10 -5.29 5.58
C LEU A 381 23.30 -3.77 5.66
N ASP A 382 24.55 -3.30 5.69
CA ASP A 382 24.88 -1.88 5.69
C ASP A 382 24.45 -1.20 4.37
N ILE A 383 24.67 -1.82 3.23
CA ILE A 383 24.23 -1.32 1.92
C ILE A 383 22.70 -1.28 1.85
N LEU A 384 22.01 -2.35 2.24
CA LEU A 384 20.54 -2.41 2.25
C LEU A 384 19.96 -1.35 3.20
N GLY A 385 20.55 -1.18 4.37
CA GLY A 385 20.18 -0.17 5.34
C GLY A 385 20.35 1.26 4.80
N LYS A 386 21.44 1.54 4.09
CA LYS A 386 21.67 2.83 3.42
C LYS A 386 20.64 3.10 2.32
N LEU A 387 20.26 2.09 1.54
CA LEU A 387 19.19 2.24 0.53
C LEU A 387 17.86 2.58 1.18
N MET A 388 17.50 1.92 2.28
CA MET A 388 16.31 2.26 3.07
C MET A 388 16.36 3.68 3.63
N PHE A 389 17.49 4.07 4.22
CA PHE A 389 17.67 5.41 4.78
C PHE A 389 17.59 6.50 3.72
N ASN A 390 18.22 6.31 2.55
CA ASN A 390 18.18 7.26 1.44
C ASN A 390 16.80 7.37 0.76
N SER A 391 15.91 6.42 1.02
CA SER A 391 14.50 6.47 0.61
C SER A 391 13.67 7.47 1.43
N HIS A 392 14.22 8.03 2.51
CA HIS A 392 13.56 8.95 3.42
C HIS A 392 14.01 10.40 3.17
N ASP A 393 13.09 11.24 2.71
CA ASP A 393 13.36 12.62 2.26
C ASP A 393 13.29 13.68 3.39
N ASN A 394 12.71 13.33 4.56
CA ASN A 394 12.58 14.21 5.72
C ASN A 394 12.97 13.46 7.00
N LEU A 395 14.01 13.92 7.65
CA LEU A 395 14.49 13.36 8.90
C LEU A 395 13.48 13.61 10.02
N ASP A 396 12.86 12.52 10.47
CA ASP A 396 12.06 12.49 11.69
C ASP A 396 12.98 12.19 12.89
N ARG A 397 12.59 12.65 14.07
CA ARG A 397 13.33 12.44 15.31
C ARG A 397 13.65 10.96 15.58
N LEU A 398 12.76 10.04 15.23
CA LEU A 398 12.99 8.60 15.38
C LEU A 398 14.07 8.07 14.43
N VAL A 399 14.07 8.55 13.18
CA VAL A 399 15.09 8.20 12.19
C VAL A 399 16.46 8.74 12.63
N ASP A 400 16.51 9.96 13.14
CA ASP A 400 17.73 10.54 13.71
C ASP A 400 18.26 9.79 14.93
N LEU A 401 17.35 9.33 15.82
CA LEU A 401 17.74 8.54 16.98
C LEU A 401 18.28 7.16 16.57
N SER A 402 17.65 6.50 15.63
CA SER A 402 18.12 5.20 15.12
C SER A 402 19.51 5.31 14.47
N LYS A 403 19.76 6.39 13.71
CA LYS A 403 21.05 6.67 13.12
C LYS A 403 22.16 6.82 14.18
N LYS A 404 21.87 7.48 15.31
CA LYS A 404 22.82 7.59 16.43
C LYS A 404 23.16 6.23 17.06
N MET A 405 22.31 5.24 16.88
CA MET A 405 22.50 3.87 17.33
C MET A 405 23.10 2.96 16.23
N ASN A 406 23.54 3.52 15.11
CA ASN A 406 23.99 2.79 13.91
C ASN A 406 22.94 1.80 13.39
N VAL A 407 21.66 2.22 13.40
CA VAL A 407 20.54 1.48 12.84
C VAL A 407 19.93 2.31 11.72
N TYR A 408 19.81 1.72 10.55
CA TYR A 408 19.18 2.36 9.39
C TYR A 408 17.67 2.21 9.45
N SER A 409 16.96 3.30 9.45
CA SER A 409 15.50 3.31 9.47
C SER A 409 14.91 4.35 8.54
N ARG A 410 13.62 4.20 8.23
CA ARG A 410 12.84 5.13 7.45
C ARG A 410 11.38 5.11 7.90
N LEU A 411 10.62 6.17 7.60
CA LEU A 411 9.17 6.14 7.75
C LEU A 411 8.57 5.13 6.75
N THR A 412 7.53 4.42 7.14
CA THR A 412 6.77 3.53 6.27
C THR A 412 5.34 4.04 6.07
N GLY A 413 4.77 3.82 4.89
CA GLY A 413 3.44 4.30 4.52
C GLY A 413 3.45 5.74 3.99
N ALA A 414 2.45 6.57 4.33
CA ALA A 414 2.31 7.92 3.79
C ALA A 414 3.35 8.94 4.29
N GLY A 415 4.10 8.66 5.36
CA GLY A 415 5.27 9.43 5.76
C GLY A 415 5.05 10.64 6.67
N TRP A 416 3.83 11.03 7.01
CA TRP A 416 3.57 12.19 7.89
C TRP A 416 3.38 11.83 9.37
N GLY A 417 3.81 10.65 9.78
CA GLY A 417 3.66 10.04 11.10
C GLY A 417 3.52 8.53 10.98
N GLY A 418 3.06 7.88 12.04
CA GLY A 418 2.87 6.44 12.05
C GLY A 418 4.12 5.67 12.47
N CYS A 419 4.60 4.73 11.66
CA CYS A 419 5.72 3.88 12.00
C CYS A 419 6.98 4.18 11.20
N ILE A 420 8.13 3.87 11.81
CA ILE A 420 9.37 3.61 11.10
C ILE A 420 9.57 2.11 10.91
N VAL A 421 10.27 1.74 9.86
CA VAL A 421 10.84 0.41 9.67
C VAL A 421 12.36 0.53 9.74
N ALA A 422 12.98 -0.27 10.59
CA ALA A 422 14.41 -0.29 10.79
C ALA A 422 14.99 -1.66 10.40
N LEU A 423 16.13 -1.65 9.74
CA LEU A 423 16.92 -2.85 9.45
C LEU A 423 18.03 -2.97 10.49
N CYS A 424 18.03 -4.07 11.21
CA CYS A 424 19.02 -4.39 12.24
C CYS A 424 19.68 -5.74 11.95
N PRO A 425 20.97 -5.91 12.25
CA PRO A 425 21.55 -7.24 12.36
C PRO A 425 20.88 -8.05 13.47
N LYS A 426 20.69 -9.36 13.26
CA LYS A 426 19.97 -10.25 14.18
C LYS A 426 20.58 -10.32 15.59
N ASN A 427 21.86 -9.98 15.71
CA ASN A 427 22.64 -10.04 16.96
C ASN A 427 22.75 -8.68 17.67
N LYS A 428 22.06 -7.66 17.21
CA LYS A 428 21.95 -6.33 17.83
C LYS A 428 20.49 -6.08 18.19
#